data_7a0f0eb5d83466f1eb6d4ada7e787f0a
#
_entry.id   7a0f0eb5d83466f1eb6d4ada7e787f0a
#
_cell.length_a   1.000
_cell.length_b   1.000
_cell.length_c   1.000
_cell.angle_alpha   90.00
_cell.angle_beta   90.00
_cell.angle_gamma   90.00
#
_symmetry.space_group_name_H-M   'P 1'
#
loop_
_entity.id
_entity.type
_entity.pdbx_description
1 polymer ?
#
loop_
_entity_poly.entity_id
_entity_poly.type
_entity_poly.pdbx_seq_one_letter_code
_entity_poly.pdbx_strand_id
1 'polypeptide(L)'
;MRGIHAEGVVTESGFTVMKGSMVRNHEAAYAAKAILDFRHQCLNDGTIVDWVLTRDVDFNSPSTAATFLFGSNASGPASWKNAEGISMLKLDKVESGAMESTSSEYTGFFKTVEGNEGSKCHYPTRLDTYGCGCGHDCSYCYAKDMITNLSGAWDPIHPKYADIKRIETKLKKVPKGTILRLGGLTDCFQPIELQRRVTLETIKLMNRYGIGYLIVTKSHHVADQEYIEVMDPKLAHIQITTTTFDDKLAAKYEKASPPSLRVAATEKLQALGFDVAFRLSPYVEGWIDFDSLNQVKCDKILVEFLRVNPTIINRFPVQESDFPIHEAGYFHMSLERKLEVLSKITGFKEVTVCDDNSEHYEYFRDHFNPNPNDCCNLRIITE
;
A
#
# COMPACT_ATOMS: atom_id res chain seq x y z
N MET A 1 -19.03 -9.75 9.10
CA MET A 1 -18.20 -9.24 10.22
C MET A 1 -17.33 -10.38 10.73
N ARG A 2 -16.09 -10.14 11.11
CA ARG A 2 -15.18 -11.20 11.57
C ARG A 2 -15.71 -11.80 12.90
N GLY A 3 -16.50 -12.88 12.81
CA GLY A 3 -16.79 -13.78 13.92
C GLY A 3 -17.82 -13.33 14.97
N ILE A 4 -18.51 -12.20 14.81
CA ILE A 4 -19.65 -11.83 15.67
C ILE A 4 -20.87 -11.46 14.85
N HIS A 5 -22.04 -11.85 15.34
CA HIS A 5 -23.33 -11.43 14.81
C HIS A 5 -23.93 -10.38 15.75
N ALA A 6 -24.32 -9.22 15.20
CA ALA A 6 -24.95 -8.15 15.97
C ALA A 6 -26.00 -7.45 15.10
N GLU A 7 -27.10 -7.05 15.71
CA GLU A 7 -28.16 -6.28 15.08
C GLU A 7 -28.26 -4.89 15.71
N GLY A 8 -28.57 -3.88 14.91
CA GLY A 8 -28.71 -2.52 15.41
C GLY A 8 -29.56 -1.65 14.50
N VAL A 9 -30.08 -0.57 15.06
CA VAL A 9 -30.99 0.35 14.42
C VAL A 9 -30.51 1.78 14.60
N VAL A 10 -30.58 2.58 13.52
CA VAL A 10 -30.32 4.03 13.57
C VAL A 10 -31.53 4.69 14.28
N THR A 11 -31.26 5.57 15.22
CA THR A 11 -32.26 6.33 15.95
C THR A 11 -32.03 7.83 15.75
N GLU A 12 -33.01 8.67 16.09
CA GLU A 12 -32.87 10.12 16.02
C GLU A 12 -31.71 10.67 16.86
N SER A 13 -31.38 9.97 17.97
CA SER A 13 -30.33 10.35 18.93
C SER A 13 -29.01 9.60 18.75
N GLY A 14 -28.91 8.65 17.78
CA GLY A 14 -27.69 7.87 17.58
C GLY A 14 -27.93 6.48 17.00
N PHE A 15 -27.57 5.43 17.75
CA PHE A 15 -27.61 4.05 17.26
C PHE A 15 -27.88 3.07 18.42
N THR A 16 -28.91 2.24 18.30
CA THR A 16 -29.24 1.21 19.29
C THR A 16 -28.75 -0.15 18.81
N VAL A 17 -27.98 -0.84 19.65
CA VAL A 17 -27.60 -2.25 19.45
C VAL A 17 -28.63 -3.12 20.14
N MET A 18 -29.21 -4.06 19.42
CA MET A 18 -30.29 -4.89 19.87
C MET A 18 -29.83 -6.01 20.82
N LYS A 19 -30.69 -6.38 21.75
CA LYS A 19 -30.60 -7.60 22.59
C LYS A 19 -30.28 -8.81 21.70
N GLY A 20 -29.43 -9.72 22.19
CA GLY A 20 -28.98 -10.90 21.46
C GLY A 20 -27.76 -10.67 20.60
N SER A 21 -27.30 -9.42 20.45
CA SER A 21 -26.08 -9.11 19.74
C SER A 21 -24.85 -9.66 20.47
N MET A 22 -23.93 -10.26 19.73
CA MET A 22 -22.66 -10.77 20.27
C MET A 22 -21.66 -9.63 20.52
N VAL A 23 -20.98 -9.70 21.64
CA VAL A 23 -19.89 -8.82 22.03
C VAL A 23 -18.58 -9.62 22.01
N ARG A 24 -17.54 -9.13 21.41
CA ARG A 24 -16.28 -9.86 21.28
C ARG A 24 -15.56 -9.93 22.64
N ASN A 25 -15.11 -11.12 23.02
CA ASN A 25 -14.23 -11.30 24.19
C ASN A 25 -12.80 -10.91 23.83
N HIS A 26 -12.58 -9.62 23.60
CA HIS A 26 -11.27 -9.03 23.30
C HIS A 26 -11.30 -7.52 23.54
N GLU A 27 -10.22 -6.98 24.07
CA GLU A 27 -10.03 -5.55 24.25
C GLU A 27 -8.63 -5.13 23.79
N ALA A 28 -8.59 -4.20 22.86
CA ALA A 28 -7.34 -3.65 22.38
C ALA A 28 -6.88 -2.50 23.30
N ALA A 29 -5.61 -2.47 23.67
CA ALA A 29 -5.05 -1.45 24.56
C ALA A 29 -5.19 -0.01 24.01
N TYR A 30 -5.37 0.13 22.70
CA TYR A 30 -5.58 1.43 22.03
C TYR A 30 -7.05 1.81 21.83
N ALA A 31 -8.01 0.99 22.31
CA ALA A 31 -9.42 1.34 22.22
C ALA A 31 -9.78 2.47 23.19
N ALA A 32 -10.80 3.26 22.83
CA ALA A 32 -11.24 4.39 23.62
C ALA A 32 -11.60 3.95 25.05
N LYS A 33 -10.88 4.45 26.05
CA LYS A 33 -11.01 4.04 27.46
C LYS A 33 -12.46 4.12 27.96
N ALA A 34 -13.18 5.20 27.64
CA ALA A 34 -14.55 5.39 28.05
C ALA A 34 -15.49 4.26 27.54
N ILE A 35 -15.19 3.69 26.35
CA ILE A 35 -15.99 2.59 25.80
C ILE A 35 -15.62 1.27 26.50
N LEU A 36 -14.35 1.07 26.85
CA LEU A 36 -13.91 -0.11 27.61
C LEU A 36 -14.48 -0.08 29.03
N ASP A 37 -14.45 1.07 29.68
CA ASP A 37 -15.05 1.25 31.01
C ASP A 37 -16.57 0.95 30.98
N PHE A 38 -17.25 1.40 29.93
CA PHE A 38 -18.69 1.08 29.74
C PHE A 38 -18.93 -0.40 29.45
N ARG A 39 -18.05 -1.07 28.69
CA ARG A 39 -18.12 -2.54 28.52
C ARG A 39 -18.00 -3.27 29.87
N HIS A 40 -17.04 -2.88 30.70
CA HIS A 40 -16.85 -3.47 32.04
C HIS A 40 -18.06 -3.23 32.91
N GLN A 41 -18.70 -2.05 32.87
CA GLN A 41 -19.95 -1.77 33.56
C GLN A 41 -21.07 -2.73 33.08
N CYS A 42 -21.20 -2.91 31.74
CA CYS A 42 -22.19 -3.80 31.16
C CYS A 42 -21.97 -5.30 31.51
N LEU A 43 -20.71 -5.71 31.70
CA LEU A 43 -20.40 -7.05 32.24
C LEU A 43 -20.79 -7.18 33.69
N ASN A 44 -20.54 -6.15 34.51
CA ASN A 44 -20.83 -6.18 35.96
C ASN A 44 -22.32 -6.08 36.27
N ASP A 45 -23.10 -5.35 35.47
CA ASP A 45 -24.55 -5.15 35.70
C ASP A 45 -25.44 -6.19 34.98
N GLY A 46 -24.82 -7.17 34.30
CA GLY A 46 -25.55 -8.23 33.59
C GLY A 46 -26.15 -7.81 32.26
N THR A 47 -25.78 -6.63 31.73
CA THR A 47 -26.13 -6.22 30.36
C THR A 47 -25.41 -7.09 29.31
N ILE A 48 -24.19 -7.56 29.63
CA ILE A 48 -23.46 -8.56 28.87
C ILE A 48 -23.37 -9.84 29.72
N VAL A 49 -23.92 -10.94 29.23
CA VAL A 49 -23.80 -12.27 29.82
C VAL A 49 -23.30 -13.22 28.72
N ASP A 50 -22.26 -14.00 29.00
CA ASP A 50 -21.64 -14.92 28.03
C ASP A 50 -21.30 -14.24 26.68
N TRP A 51 -20.88 -13.00 26.75
CA TRP A 51 -20.57 -12.16 25.60
C TRP A 51 -21.73 -11.90 24.64
N VAL A 52 -22.97 -11.92 25.18
CA VAL A 52 -24.20 -11.57 24.46
C VAL A 52 -24.95 -10.50 25.23
N LEU A 53 -25.54 -9.52 24.52
CA LEU A 53 -26.38 -8.49 25.12
C LEU A 53 -27.71 -9.08 25.61
N THR A 54 -28.04 -8.83 26.85
CA THR A 54 -29.29 -9.24 27.48
C THR A 54 -30.42 -8.22 27.29
N ARG A 55 -30.08 -7.00 26.89
CA ARG A 55 -31.01 -5.88 26.59
C ARG A 55 -30.44 -5.02 25.48
N ASP A 56 -31.30 -4.14 24.95
CA ASP A 56 -30.87 -3.10 23.98
C ASP A 56 -29.93 -2.09 24.65
N VAL A 57 -28.95 -1.57 23.88
CA VAL A 57 -27.97 -0.60 24.38
C VAL A 57 -27.85 0.53 23.38
N ASP A 58 -28.01 1.78 23.86
CA ASP A 58 -27.96 2.98 23.05
C ASP A 58 -26.55 3.58 23.00
N PHE A 59 -26.18 4.10 21.84
CA PHE A 59 -24.90 4.74 21.55
C PHE A 59 -25.10 6.04 20.78
N ASN A 60 -24.23 7.00 20.98
CA ASN A 60 -24.27 8.29 20.29
C ASN A 60 -23.94 8.18 18.78
N SER A 61 -23.39 7.05 18.35
CA SER A 61 -23.06 6.82 16.95
C SER A 61 -22.88 5.34 16.60
N PRO A 62 -23.06 4.97 15.32
CA PRO A 62 -22.72 3.63 14.83
C PRO A 62 -21.26 3.21 15.08
N SER A 63 -20.33 4.17 15.11
CA SER A 63 -18.90 3.90 15.36
C SER A 63 -18.62 3.57 16.82
N THR A 64 -19.27 4.26 17.76
CA THR A 64 -19.21 3.95 19.20
C THR A 64 -19.76 2.58 19.47
N ALA A 65 -20.91 2.24 18.86
CA ALA A 65 -21.54 0.91 18.94
C ALA A 65 -20.61 -0.19 18.39
N ALA A 66 -20.01 0.01 17.24
CA ALA A 66 -19.08 -0.95 16.65
C ALA A 66 -17.82 -1.13 17.52
N THR A 67 -17.24 -0.05 18.06
CA THR A 67 -16.08 -0.10 18.97
C THR A 67 -16.43 -0.85 20.25
N PHE A 68 -17.62 -0.65 20.79
CA PHE A 68 -18.13 -1.40 21.95
C PHE A 68 -18.24 -2.90 21.66
N LEU A 69 -18.81 -3.30 20.52
CA LEU A 69 -18.96 -4.71 20.17
C LEU A 69 -17.61 -5.41 19.90
N PHE A 70 -16.67 -4.73 19.25
CA PHE A 70 -15.38 -5.31 18.87
C PHE A 70 -14.31 -5.23 19.98
N GLY A 71 -14.45 -4.33 20.96
CA GLY A 71 -13.42 -4.03 21.95
C GLY A 71 -12.16 -3.39 21.33
N SER A 72 -12.29 -2.79 20.15
CA SER A 72 -11.22 -2.11 19.42
C SER A 72 -11.83 -1.01 18.56
N ASN A 73 -11.05 0.03 18.22
CA ASN A 73 -11.52 1.11 17.36
C ASN A 73 -12.07 0.54 16.03
N ALA A 74 -13.29 0.92 15.70
CA ALA A 74 -13.99 0.43 14.51
C ALA A 74 -14.80 1.55 13.83
N SER A 75 -14.84 1.51 12.49
CA SER A 75 -15.72 2.39 11.71
C SER A 75 -17.13 1.80 11.67
N GLY A 76 -18.09 2.44 12.36
CA GLY A 76 -19.49 2.03 12.34
C GLY A 76 -20.08 1.97 10.94
N PRO A 77 -20.00 3.05 10.13
CA PRO A 77 -20.56 3.06 8.80
C PRO A 77 -20.03 1.95 7.87
N ALA A 78 -18.78 1.52 8.07
CA ALA A 78 -18.21 0.39 7.33
C ALA A 78 -18.56 -0.98 7.90
N SER A 79 -18.84 -1.07 9.21
CA SER A 79 -19.09 -2.32 9.95
C SER A 79 -20.54 -2.77 9.86
N TRP A 80 -21.48 -1.83 9.97
CA TRP A 80 -22.91 -2.11 9.91
C TRP A 80 -23.38 -2.27 8.47
N LYS A 81 -24.21 -3.30 8.23
CA LYS A 81 -24.72 -3.65 6.90
C LYS A 81 -26.21 -3.94 6.99
N ASN A 82 -26.97 -3.62 5.94
CA ASN A 82 -28.37 -4.02 5.81
C ASN A 82 -28.50 -5.52 5.47
N ALA A 83 -29.73 -6.00 5.32
CA ALA A 83 -30.05 -7.39 5.02
C ALA A 83 -29.42 -7.88 3.70
N GLU A 84 -29.20 -6.99 2.74
CA GLU A 84 -28.56 -7.26 1.44
C GLU A 84 -27.01 -7.21 1.54
N GLY A 85 -26.43 -7.00 2.73
CA GLY A 85 -24.98 -6.92 2.93
C GLY A 85 -24.35 -5.59 2.53
N ILE A 86 -25.15 -4.57 2.23
CA ILE A 86 -24.70 -3.22 1.87
C ILE A 86 -24.37 -2.45 3.15
N SER A 87 -23.18 -1.85 3.25
CA SER A 87 -22.78 -1.09 4.44
C SER A 87 -23.54 0.25 4.53
N MET A 88 -23.73 0.76 5.77
CA MET A 88 -24.30 2.08 6.03
C MET A 88 -23.56 3.17 5.24
N LEU A 89 -22.22 3.08 5.13
CA LEU A 89 -21.40 3.98 4.34
C LEU A 89 -21.85 4.06 2.87
N LYS A 90 -22.35 2.95 2.32
CA LYS A 90 -22.91 2.92 0.95
C LYS A 90 -24.34 3.45 0.91
N LEU A 91 -25.18 3.14 1.91
CA LEU A 91 -26.56 3.60 1.98
C LEU A 91 -26.65 5.13 2.14
N ASP A 92 -25.88 5.72 3.05
CA ASP A 92 -25.80 7.17 3.23
C ASP A 92 -25.42 7.90 1.93
N LYS A 93 -24.56 7.28 1.10
CA LYS A 93 -24.20 7.81 -0.21
C LYS A 93 -25.33 7.73 -1.23
N VAL A 94 -26.21 6.76 -1.11
CA VAL A 94 -27.38 6.58 -1.99
C VAL A 94 -28.52 7.53 -1.57
N GLU A 95 -28.82 7.65 -0.25
CA GLU A 95 -29.91 8.48 0.26
C GLU A 95 -29.63 9.97 0.22
N SER A 96 -28.36 10.39 0.31
CA SER A 96 -27.97 11.80 0.20
C SER A 96 -28.09 12.37 -1.21
N GLY A 97 -28.64 11.60 -2.17
CA GLY A 97 -28.68 12.01 -3.59
C GLY A 97 -27.28 12.13 -4.18
N ALA A 98 -26.26 11.72 -3.44
CA ALA A 98 -24.99 11.30 -3.96
C ALA A 98 -25.19 9.94 -4.66
N MET A 99 -26.12 9.91 -5.66
CA MET A 99 -25.92 9.06 -6.82
C MET A 99 -24.45 9.10 -7.05
N GLU A 100 -23.82 7.91 -7.06
CA GLU A 100 -22.43 7.76 -7.44
C GLU A 100 -21.85 9.10 -7.81
N SER A 101 -21.30 9.85 -6.87
CA SER A 101 -20.29 10.80 -7.19
C SER A 101 -19.23 9.90 -7.81
N THR A 102 -19.39 9.64 -9.08
CA THR A 102 -18.38 9.23 -10.03
C THR A 102 -17.35 10.37 -10.12
N SER A 103 -17.05 10.98 -8.97
CA SER A 103 -15.89 11.82 -8.85
C SER A 103 -14.73 10.89 -9.09
N SER A 104 -14.29 10.87 -10.35
CA SER A 104 -13.05 10.26 -10.78
C SER A 104 -11.85 10.87 -10.02
N GLU A 105 -12.10 11.84 -9.13
CA GLU A 105 -11.09 12.57 -8.39
C GLU A 105 -10.57 11.79 -7.18
N TYR A 106 -9.26 11.64 -7.13
CA TYR A 106 -8.53 11.10 -5.98
C TYR A 106 -8.01 12.23 -5.09
N THR A 107 -8.57 12.37 -3.90
CA THR A 107 -8.22 13.45 -2.97
C THR A 107 -7.05 13.11 -2.04
N GLY A 108 -6.76 11.83 -1.83
CA GLY A 108 -5.68 11.32 -0.96
C GLY A 108 -4.30 11.27 -1.61
N PHE A 109 -4.09 12.02 -2.68
CA PHE A 109 -2.93 11.91 -3.56
C PHE A 109 -1.60 12.37 -2.94
N PHE A 110 -1.61 13.14 -1.86
CA PHE A 110 -0.42 13.67 -1.21
C PHE A 110 -0.43 13.31 0.26
N LYS A 111 0.51 12.45 0.69
CA LYS A 111 0.56 11.96 2.07
C LYS A 111 1.98 11.62 2.50
N THR A 112 2.36 12.04 3.69
CA THR A 112 3.53 11.48 4.38
C THR A 112 3.12 10.21 5.12
N VAL A 113 3.87 9.14 4.91
CA VAL A 113 3.67 7.86 5.62
C VAL A 113 4.23 8.02 7.02
N GLU A 114 3.46 7.60 8.01
CA GLU A 114 3.78 7.67 9.44
C GLU A 114 3.90 6.26 10.04
N GLY A 115 4.26 6.19 11.33
CA GLY A 115 4.38 4.92 12.05
C GLY A 115 5.61 4.11 11.64
N ASN A 116 5.55 2.80 11.84
CA ASN A 116 6.69 1.90 11.64
C ASN A 116 7.27 1.94 10.21
N GLU A 117 6.42 1.95 9.19
CA GLU A 117 6.87 2.05 7.80
C GLU A 117 7.47 3.44 7.50
N GLY A 118 6.83 4.52 7.98
CA GLY A 118 7.29 5.89 7.75
C GLY A 118 8.63 6.20 8.41
N SER A 119 8.88 5.65 9.60
CA SER A 119 10.15 5.86 10.33
C SER A 119 11.34 5.17 9.67
N LYS A 120 11.10 4.14 8.86
CA LYS A 120 12.14 3.39 8.13
C LYS A 120 12.37 3.93 6.72
N CYS A 121 11.42 4.68 6.16
CA CYS A 121 11.49 5.17 4.79
C CYS A 121 12.18 6.54 4.70
N HIS A 122 13.25 6.65 3.93
CA HIS A 122 13.95 7.93 3.70
C HIS A 122 13.17 8.88 2.78
N TYR A 123 12.20 8.35 2.01
CA TYR A 123 11.30 9.11 1.14
C TYR A 123 9.83 8.87 1.55
N PRO A 124 9.43 9.27 2.78
CA PRO A 124 8.12 8.92 3.33
C PRO A 124 6.97 9.69 2.69
N THR A 125 7.25 10.85 2.07
CA THR A 125 6.21 11.64 1.42
C THR A 125 5.97 11.15 0.00
N ARG A 126 4.72 10.71 -0.24
CA ARG A 126 4.30 10.21 -1.54
C ARG A 126 3.31 11.13 -2.21
N LEU A 127 3.36 11.16 -3.53
CA LEU A 127 2.38 11.73 -4.42
C LEU A 127 1.85 10.60 -5.31
N ASP A 128 0.64 10.13 -5.01
CA ASP A 128 -0.04 9.09 -5.78
C ASP A 128 -0.95 9.75 -6.82
N THR A 129 -0.57 9.74 -8.09
CA THR A 129 -1.36 10.35 -9.18
C THR A 129 -2.68 9.63 -9.41
N TYR A 130 -2.76 8.36 -9.00
CA TYR A 130 -3.94 7.51 -9.04
C TYR A 130 -4.20 6.89 -7.66
N GLY A 131 -5.45 6.50 -7.38
CA GLY A 131 -5.82 5.88 -6.11
C GLY A 131 -7.15 5.13 -6.17
N CYS A 132 -7.51 4.51 -5.06
CA CYS A 132 -8.73 3.67 -4.92
C CYS A 132 -8.80 2.52 -5.93
N GLY A 133 -7.70 2.15 -6.55
CA GLY A 133 -7.57 1.07 -7.51
C GLY A 133 -6.25 1.13 -8.26
N CYS A 134 -5.82 0.00 -8.78
CA CYS A 134 -4.63 -0.13 -9.62
C CYS A 134 -4.89 -1.20 -10.69
N GLY A 135 -4.80 -0.82 -11.96
CA GLY A 135 -5.07 -1.70 -13.09
C GLY A 135 -4.08 -2.86 -13.24
N HIS A 136 -2.95 -2.84 -12.52
CA HIS A 136 -2.03 -3.99 -12.47
C HIS A 136 -2.59 -5.17 -11.65
N ASP A 137 -3.56 -4.95 -10.78
CA ASP A 137 -4.34 -5.95 -10.03
C ASP A 137 -3.52 -7.15 -9.52
N CYS A 138 -2.35 -6.86 -8.92
CA CYS A 138 -1.46 -7.90 -8.40
C CYS A 138 -2.11 -8.67 -7.25
N SER A 139 -2.05 -10.00 -7.29
CA SER A 139 -2.65 -10.87 -6.27
C SER A 139 -1.96 -10.80 -4.90
N TYR A 140 -0.68 -10.45 -4.86
CA TYR A 140 0.11 -10.25 -3.63
C TYR A 140 0.06 -8.81 -3.10
N CYS A 141 -0.76 -7.91 -3.67
CA CYS A 141 -0.77 -6.49 -3.32
C CYS A 141 -1.36 -6.25 -1.92
N TYR A 142 -0.54 -5.75 -1.00
CA TYR A 142 -0.98 -5.35 0.34
C TYR A 142 -1.88 -4.10 0.34
N ALA A 143 -1.65 -3.17 -0.61
CA ALA A 143 -2.40 -1.92 -0.70
C ALA A 143 -3.89 -2.16 -1.01
N LYS A 144 -4.20 -3.19 -1.80
CA LYS A 144 -5.57 -3.63 -2.07
C LYS A 144 -6.32 -3.95 -0.77
N ASP A 145 -5.70 -4.75 0.12
CA ASP A 145 -6.32 -5.13 1.39
C ASP A 145 -6.44 -3.93 2.33
N MET A 146 -5.38 -3.13 2.42
CA MET A 146 -5.35 -1.96 3.27
C MET A 146 -6.44 -0.95 2.87
N ILE A 147 -6.55 -0.59 1.59
CA ILE A 147 -7.53 0.36 1.09
C ILE A 147 -8.96 -0.20 1.22
N THR A 148 -9.17 -1.49 0.89
CA THR A 148 -10.47 -2.15 1.05
C THR A 148 -10.92 -2.13 2.51
N ASN A 149 -10.02 -2.38 3.45
CA ASN A 149 -10.32 -2.37 4.87
C ASN A 149 -10.59 -0.96 5.43
N LEU A 150 -9.90 0.07 4.92
CA LEU A 150 -10.03 1.45 5.38
C LEU A 150 -11.21 2.20 4.77
N SER A 151 -11.47 2.01 3.47
CA SER A 151 -12.46 2.81 2.73
C SER A 151 -13.56 1.99 2.04
N GLY A 152 -13.43 0.65 2.02
CA GLY A 152 -14.37 -0.25 1.34
C GLY A 152 -14.36 -0.15 -0.18
N ALA A 153 -13.47 0.67 -0.77
CA ALA A 153 -13.49 0.98 -2.20
C ALA A 153 -12.13 0.69 -2.85
N TRP A 154 -12.02 -0.47 -3.50
CA TRP A 154 -10.94 -0.77 -4.43
C TRP A 154 -11.54 -1.21 -5.76
N ASP A 155 -11.30 -0.41 -6.81
CA ASP A 155 -11.73 -0.72 -8.17
C ASP A 155 -10.52 -0.68 -9.12
N PRO A 156 -9.97 -1.84 -9.51
CA PRO A 156 -8.83 -1.90 -10.41
C PRO A 156 -9.18 -1.53 -11.86
N ILE A 157 -10.48 -1.52 -12.22
CA ILE A 157 -10.95 -1.22 -13.57
C ILE A 157 -11.13 0.29 -13.74
N HIS A 158 -11.61 0.97 -12.69
CA HIS A 158 -11.87 2.42 -12.71
C HIS A 158 -11.14 3.13 -11.56
N PRO A 159 -9.79 3.12 -11.54
CA PRO A 159 -9.04 3.84 -10.53
C PRO A 159 -9.32 5.34 -10.63
N LYS A 160 -9.34 6.00 -9.47
CA LYS A 160 -9.48 7.45 -9.39
C LYS A 160 -8.16 8.14 -9.70
N TYR A 161 -8.21 9.39 -10.14
CA TYR A 161 -7.02 10.19 -10.45
C TYR A 161 -7.03 11.54 -9.74
N ALA A 162 -5.85 12.07 -9.44
CA ALA A 162 -5.68 13.36 -8.79
C ALA A 162 -5.88 14.52 -9.78
N ASP A 163 -6.46 15.61 -9.30
CA ASP A 163 -6.59 16.84 -10.08
C ASP A 163 -5.25 17.59 -10.18
N ILE A 164 -4.84 17.92 -11.39
CA ILE A 164 -3.52 18.56 -11.67
C ILE A 164 -3.39 19.93 -11.00
N LYS A 165 -4.44 20.73 -10.91
CA LYS A 165 -4.37 22.04 -10.25
C LYS A 165 -4.17 21.88 -8.74
N ARG A 166 -4.76 20.85 -8.15
CA ARG A 166 -4.55 20.52 -6.73
C ARG A 166 -3.15 19.98 -6.48
N ILE A 167 -2.62 19.13 -7.38
CA ILE A 167 -1.22 18.70 -7.34
C ILE A 167 -0.31 19.93 -7.38
N GLU A 168 -0.47 20.82 -8.35
CA GLU A 168 0.33 22.03 -8.45
C GLU A 168 0.27 22.89 -7.18
N THR A 169 -0.92 23.05 -6.61
CA THR A 169 -1.11 23.80 -5.36
C THR A 169 -0.33 23.20 -4.19
N LYS A 170 -0.19 21.87 -4.14
CA LYS A 170 0.64 21.19 -3.14
C LYS A 170 2.12 21.35 -3.44
N LEU A 171 2.55 21.14 -4.70
CA LEU A 171 3.95 21.24 -5.10
C LEU A 171 4.54 22.63 -4.85
N LYS A 172 3.78 23.71 -5.03
CA LYS A 172 4.20 25.08 -4.70
C LYS A 172 4.65 25.25 -3.23
N LYS A 173 4.24 24.35 -2.33
CA LYS A 173 4.57 24.39 -0.90
C LYS A 173 5.71 23.43 -0.52
N VAL A 174 6.16 22.61 -1.46
CA VAL A 174 7.26 21.65 -1.25
C VAL A 174 8.58 22.38 -1.49
N PRO A 175 9.56 22.28 -0.57
CA PRO A 175 10.88 22.88 -0.78
C PRO A 175 11.58 22.30 -2.02
N LYS A 176 12.27 23.18 -2.77
CA LYS A 176 13.13 22.76 -3.89
C LYS A 176 14.16 21.74 -3.38
N GLY A 177 14.44 20.71 -4.18
CA GLY A 177 15.38 19.63 -3.83
C GLY A 177 14.76 18.51 -2.99
N THR A 178 13.49 18.66 -2.52
CA THR A 178 12.78 17.54 -1.90
C THR A 178 12.53 16.44 -2.93
N ILE A 179 12.69 15.17 -2.54
CA ILE A 179 12.33 14.03 -3.38
C ILE A 179 11.00 13.45 -2.87
N LEU A 180 10.00 13.36 -3.76
CA LEU A 180 8.71 12.75 -3.49
C LEU A 180 8.62 11.37 -4.16
N ARG A 181 8.04 10.41 -3.48
CA ARG A 181 7.81 9.08 -4.05
C ARG A 181 6.53 9.07 -4.91
N LEU A 182 6.66 8.74 -6.19
CA LEU A 182 5.53 8.46 -7.09
C LEU A 182 5.23 6.96 -7.13
N GLY A 183 3.96 6.57 -6.97
CA GLY A 183 3.56 5.16 -6.97
C GLY A 183 3.72 4.48 -5.61
N GLY A 184 3.37 5.15 -4.52
CA GLY A 184 3.50 4.62 -3.16
C GLY A 184 2.45 3.57 -2.78
N LEU A 185 1.20 3.75 -3.18
CA LEU A 185 0.10 2.79 -2.95
C LEU A 185 -0.39 2.14 -4.23
N THR A 186 -0.47 2.92 -5.29
CA THR A 186 -0.87 2.45 -6.62
C THR A 186 0.21 2.83 -7.61
N ASP A 187 0.30 2.12 -8.70
CA ASP A 187 1.29 2.41 -9.72
C ASP A 187 0.92 3.67 -10.50
N CYS A 188 1.83 4.62 -10.57
CA CYS A 188 1.63 5.86 -11.31
C CYS A 188 1.65 5.68 -12.84
N PHE A 189 2.16 4.54 -13.33
CA PHE A 189 2.15 4.13 -14.75
C PHE A 189 1.18 2.98 -15.02
N GLN A 190 0.15 2.81 -14.20
CA GLN A 190 -0.91 1.85 -14.48
C GLN A 190 -1.68 2.20 -15.77
N PRO A 191 -2.44 1.27 -16.39
CA PRO A 191 -3.00 1.45 -17.74
C PRO A 191 -3.79 2.75 -17.98
N ILE A 192 -4.45 3.28 -16.97
CA ILE A 192 -5.20 4.55 -17.08
C ILE A 192 -4.28 5.75 -17.37
N GLU A 193 -2.99 5.68 -17.03
CA GLU A 193 -2.03 6.75 -17.33
C GLU A 193 -1.91 7.00 -18.83
N LEU A 194 -1.99 5.96 -19.65
CA LEU A 194 -1.94 6.08 -21.11
C LEU A 194 -3.09 6.93 -21.68
N GLN A 195 -4.18 7.10 -20.93
CA GLN A 195 -5.34 7.88 -21.31
C GLN A 195 -5.39 9.26 -20.63
N ARG A 196 -5.06 9.30 -19.33
CA ARG A 196 -5.25 10.49 -18.48
C ARG A 196 -4.03 11.38 -18.37
N ARG A 197 -2.82 10.82 -18.55
CA ARG A 197 -1.55 11.56 -18.53
C ARG A 197 -1.30 12.37 -17.24
N VAL A 198 -1.89 11.97 -16.11
CA VAL A 198 -1.75 12.71 -14.85
C VAL A 198 -0.32 12.64 -14.32
N THR A 199 0.34 11.49 -14.46
CA THR A 199 1.76 11.35 -14.07
C THR A 199 2.67 12.18 -14.96
N LEU A 200 2.43 12.18 -16.28
CA LEU A 200 3.19 13.00 -17.21
C LEU A 200 3.12 14.50 -16.85
N GLU A 201 1.92 15.01 -16.63
CA GLU A 201 1.72 16.41 -16.23
C GLU A 201 2.31 16.70 -14.84
N THR A 202 2.24 15.74 -13.92
CA THR A 202 2.86 15.85 -12.60
C THR A 202 4.38 15.96 -12.70
N ILE A 203 5.04 15.16 -13.52
CA ILE A 203 6.48 15.22 -13.76
C ILE A 203 6.88 16.60 -14.32
N LYS A 204 6.13 17.14 -15.29
CA LYS A 204 6.36 18.50 -15.82
C LYS A 204 6.30 19.56 -14.72
N LEU A 205 5.34 19.44 -13.80
CA LEU A 205 5.23 20.35 -12.65
C LEU A 205 6.40 20.18 -11.69
N MET A 206 6.79 18.94 -11.38
CA MET A 206 7.91 18.68 -10.46
C MET A 206 9.22 19.24 -11.01
N ASN A 207 9.49 19.06 -12.30
CA ASN A 207 10.64 19.69 -12.98
C ASN A 207 10.60 21.22 -12.85
N ARG A 208 9.43 21.84 -13.10
CA ARG A 208 9.25 23.30 -12.99
C ARG A 208 9.59 23.83 -11.60
N TYR A 209 9.25 23.08 -10.55
CA TYR A 209 9.49 23.49 -9.17
C TYR A 209 10.80 22.95 -8.58
N GLY A 210 11.61 22.23 -9.36
CA GLY A 210 12.88 21.65 -8.91
C GLY A 210 12.70 20.60 -7.82
N ILE A 211 11.64 19.80 -7.90
CA ILE A 211 11.28 18.73 -6.95
C ILE A 211 11.69 17.40 -7.58
N GLY A 212 12.54 16.64 -6.87
CA GLY A 212 12.92 15.29 -7.28
C GLY A 212 11.77 14.29 -7.15
N TYR A 213 11.81 13.24 -7.94
CA TYR A 213 10.78 12.19 -7.90
C TYR A 213 11.39 10.81 -8.00
N LEU A 214 10.99 9.96 -7.04
CA LEU A 214 11.28 8.54 -7.03
C LEU A 214 10.06 7.79 -7.60
N ILE A 215 10.18 7.35 -8.85
CA ILE A 215 9.19 6.54 -9.54
C ILE A 215 9.38 5.08 -9.16
N VAL A 216 8.32 4.44 -8.67
CA VAL A 216 8.28 2.99 -8.42
C VAL A 216 7.15 2.39 -9.25
N THR A 217 7.50 1.56 -10.25
CA THR A 217 6.50 1.06 -11.21
C THR A 217 6.74 -0.38 -11.67
N LYS A 218 5.66 -1.06 -12.06
CA LYS A 218 5.65 -2.35 -12.79
C LYS A 218 5.33 -2.15 -14.28
N SER A 219 5.41 -0.93 -14.78
CA SER A 219 5.10 -0.60 -16.18
C SER A 219 6.37 -0.27 -16.96
N HIS A 220 6.50 -0.83 -18.15
CA HIS A 220 7.55 -0.47 -19.10
C HIS A 220 7.33 0.92 -19.71
N HIS A 221 6.10 1.46 -19.63
CA HIS A 221 5.74 2.77 -20.20
C HIS A 221 6.49 3.95 -19.60
N VAL A 222 7.13 3.79 -18.45
CA VAL A 222 8.06 4.80 -17.92
C VAL A 222 9.22 5.08 -18.88
N ALA A 223 9.56 4.15 -19.77
CA ALA A 223 10.58 4.25 -20.78
C ALA A 223 10.05 4.59 -22.20
N ASP A 224 8.78 4.98 -22.32
CA ASP A 224 8.23 5.51 -23.57
C ASP A 224 8.85 6.87 -23.87
N GLN A 225 8.99 7.20 -25.16
CA GLN A 225 9.72 8.37 -25.63
C GLN A 225 9.21 9.67 -25.00
N GLU A 226 7.89 9.80 -24.87
CA GLU A 226 7.27 11.00 -24.29
C GLU A 226 7.66 11.26 -22.82
N TYR A 227 7.88 10.20 -22.02
CA TYR A 227 8.34 10.33 -20.64
C TYR A 227 9.85 10.61 -20.58
N ILE A 228 10.64 9.93 -21.42
CA ILE A 228 12.08 10.16 -21.52
C ILE A 228 12.38 11.63 -21.86
N GLU A 229 11.63 12.23 -22.78
CA GLU A 229 11.79 13.64 -23.17
C GLU A 229 11.40 14.64 -22.10
N VAL A 230 10.49 14.25 -21.22
CA VAL A 230 9.98 15.11 -20.14
C VAL A 230 10.80 14.96 -18.86
N MET A 231 11.25 13.76 -18.52
CA MET A 231 12.00 13.52 -17.29
C MET A 231 13.32 14.27 -17.26
N ASP A 232 13.58 15.03 -16.18
CA ASP A 232 14.88 15.64 -15.92
C ASP A 232 15.79 14.60 -15.25
N PRO A 233 16.92 14.19 -15.89
CA PRO A 233 17.82 13.17 -15.32
C PRO A 233 18.44 13.56 -13.97
N LYS A 234 18.42 14.85 -13.59
CA LYS A 234 18.90 15.31 -12.28
C LYS A 234 17.86 15.14 -11.16
N LEU A 235 16.59 15.04 -11.53
CA LEU A 235 15.45 14.96 -10.60
C LEU A 235 14.78 13.58 -10.61
N ALA A 236 14.99 12.80 -11.69
CA ALA A 236 14.35 11.51 -11.89
C ALA A 236 15.15 10.37 -11.25
N HIS A 237 14.53 9.65 -10.33
CA HIS A 237 15.02 8.39 -9.77
C HIS A 237 13.97 7.32 -10.08
N ILE A 238 14.38 6.21 -10.69
CA ILE A 238 13.43 5.25 -11.26
C ILE A 238 13.71 3.85 -10.73
N GLN A 239 12.70 3.18 -10.23
CA GLN A 239 12.75 1.78 -9.81
C GLN A 239 11.71 0.98 -10.60
N ILE A 240 12.15 0.11 -11.48
CA ILE A 240 11.28 -0.75 -12.28
C ILE A 240 11.19 -2.11 -11.61
N THR A 241 9.99 -2.45 -11.19
CA THR A 241 9.72 -3.61 -10.34
C THR A 241 9.48 -4.87 -11.17
N THR A 242 10.22 -5.93 -10.87
CA THR A 242 10.07 -7.26 -11.48
C THR A 242 10.05 -8.33 -10.39
N THR A 243 9.19 -9.35 -10.52
CA THR A 243 9.00 -10.44 -9.56
C THR A 243 9.44 -11.79 -10.09
N THR A 244 9.58 -11.92 -11.39
CA THR A 244 10.01 -13.11 -12.13
C THR A 244 10.48 -12.70 -13.52
N PHE A 245 11.23 -13.56 -14.22
CA PHE A 245 11.59 -13.39 -15.63
C PHE A 245 10.65 -14.15 -16.58
N ASP A 246 9.72 -14.92 -16.04
CA ASP A 246 8.71 -15.66 -16.81
C ASP A 246 7.44 -14.82 -17.01
N ASP A 247 7.23 -14.30 -18.23
CA ASP A 247 6.05 -13.51 -18.61
C ASP A 247 4.73 -14.27 -18.38
N LYS A 248 4.73 -15.61 -18.59
CA LYS A 248 3.54 -16.44 -18.41
C LYS A 248 3.23 -16.65 -16.93
N LEU A 249 4.25 -16.77 -16.09
CA LEU A 249 4.08 -16.86 -14.65
C LEU A 249 3.55 -15.54 -14.10
N ALA A 250 4.17 -14.41 -14.49
CA ALA A 250 3.72 -13.08 -14.06
C ALA A 250 2.25 -12.83 -14.41
N ALA A 251 1.83 -13.14 -15.64
CA ALA A 251 0.46 -12.92 -16.13
C ALA A 251 -0.63 -13.67 -15.34
N LYS A 252 -0.27 -14.71 -14.56
CA LYS A 252 -1.22 -15.41 -13.68
C LYS A 252 -1.56 -14.59 -12.43
N TYR A 253 -0.68 -13.70 -11.99
CA TYR A 253 -0.76 -13.06 -10.69
C TYR A 253 -0.76 -11.54 -10.73
N GLU A 254 -0.46 -10.93 -11.89
CA GLU A 254 -0.48 -9.48 -12.10
C GLU A 254 -0.85 -9.14 -13.55
N LYS A 255 -1.54 -8.01 -13.74
CA LYS A 255 -1.90 -7.45 -15.05
C LYS A 255 -0.96 -6.30 -15.45
N ALA A 256 0.23 -6.28 -14.88
CA ALA A 256 1.26 -5.31 -15.19
C ALA A 256 1.94 -5.61 -16.53
N SER A 257 2.84 -4.76 -16.97
CA SER A 257 3.66 -5.04 -18.16
C SER A 257 4.41 -6.36 -18.00
N PRO A 258 4.60 -7.15 -19.07
CA PRO A 258 5.41 -8.36 -19.02
C PRO A 258 6.81 -8.11 -18.43
N PRO A 259 7.37 -9.00 -17.60
CA PRO A 259 8.75 -8.90 -17.10
C PRO A 259 9.81 -8.60 -18.14
N SER A 260 9.72 -9.25 -19.31
CA SER A 260 10.64 -9.03 -20.43
C SER A 260 10.69 -7.56 -20.87
N LEU A 261 9.55 -6.87 -20.92
CA LEU A 261 9.45 -5.45 -21.26
C LEU A 261 9.97 -4.55 -20.13
N ARG A 262 9.77 -4.96 -18.86
CA ARG A 262 10.29 -4.21 -17.70
C ARG A 262 11.80 -4.25 -17.63
N VAL A 263 12.41 -5.41 -17.90
CA VAL A 263 13.87 -5.54 -18.03
C VAL A 263 14.40 -4.65 -19.15
N ALA A 264 13.82 -4.73 -20.36
CA ALA A 264 14.21 -3.89 -21.48
C ALA A 264 14.09 -2.39 -21.17
N ALA A 265 13.02 -1.98 -20.47
CA ALA A 265 12.84 -0.60 -20.03
C ALA A 265 13.93 -0.17 -19.01
N THR A 266 14.28 -1.04 -18.06
CA THR A 266 15.38 -0.79 -17.11
C THR A 266 16.70 -0.57 -17.82
N GLU A 267 17.07 -1.48 -18.72
CA GLU A 267 18.32 -1.40 -19.48
C GLU A 267 18.37 -0.16 -20.40
N LYS A 268 17.24 0.18 -21.04
CA LYS A 268 17.11 1.38 -21.88
C LYS A 268 17.36 2.65 -21.07
N LEU A 269 16.71 2.82 -19.92
CA LEU A 269 16.86 4.00 -19.07
C LEU A 269 18.27 4.07 -18.46
N GLN A 270 18.87 2.94 -18.07
CA GLN A 270 20.26 2.86 -17.62
C GLN A 270 21.21 3.34 -18.72
N ALA A 271 21.04 2.89 -19.96
CA ALA A 271 21.87 3.27 -21.10
C ALA A 271 21.73 4.76 -21.46
N LEU A 272 20.58 5.38 -21.16
CA LEU A 272 20.34 6.82 -21.32
C LEU A 272 20.89 7.66 -20.17
N GLY A 273 21.48 7.03 -19.14
CA GLY A 273 22.13 7.71 -18.02
C GLY A 273 21.22 8.18 -16.91
N PHE A 274 19.95 7.74 -16.89
CA PHE A 274 19.05 7.99 -15.75
C PHE A 274 19.56 7.27 -14.50
N ASP A 275 19.15 7.76 -13.33
CA ASP A 275 19.32 7.05 -12.06
C ASP A 275 18.24 5.95 -11.96
N VAL A 276 18.63 4.73 -12.30
CA VAL A 276 17.74 3.57 -12.40
C VAL A 276 18.20 2.47 -11.47
N ALA A 277 17.25 1.82 -10.79
CA ALA A 277 17.48 0.56 -10.12
C ALA A 277 16.48 -0.50 -10.64
N PHE A 278 17.00 -1.68 -10.92
CA PHE A 278 16.15 -2.87 -11.02
C PHE A 278 15.56 -3.15 -9.63
N ARG A 279 14.24 -3.24 -9.50
CA ARG A 279 13.61 -3.53 -8.21
C ARG A 279 13.05 -4.95 -8.21
N LEU A 280 13.70 -5.85 -7.48
CA LEU A 280 13.19 -7.19 -7.22
C LEU A 280 12.16 -7.10 -6.08
N SER A 281 10.88 -6.90 -6.41
CA SER A 281 9.85 -6.62 -5.42
C SER A 281 8.45 -7.08 -5.86
N PRO A 282 7.79 -7.94 -5.06
CA PRO A 282 8.45 -8.68 -3.99
C PRO A 282 9.31 -9.82 -4.54
N TYR A 283 10.40 -10.15 -3.83
CA TYR A 283 11.05 -11.44 -4.04
C TYR A 283 10.10 -12.55 -3.56
N VAL A 284 9.89 -13.53 -4.43
CA VAL A 284 9.10 -14.73 -4.14
C VAL A 284 9.99 -15.95 -4.36
N GLU A 285 10.04 -16.83 -3.37
CA GLU A 285 10.86 -18.04 -3.42
C GLU A 285 10.51 -18.90 -4.64
N GLY A 286 11.55 -19.35 -5.37
CA GLY A 286 11.39 -20.19 -6.57
C GLY A 286 10.91 -19.47 -7.83
N TRP A 287 10.69 -18.15 -7.81
CA TRP A 287 10.22 -17.39 -8.98
C TRP A 287 11.36 -16.72 -9.76
N ILE A 288 12.53 -16.62 -9.17
CA ILE A 288 13.68 -15.94 -9.79
C ILE A 288 14.66 -16.97 -10.34
N ASP A 289 14.92 -16.83 -11.63
CA ASP A 289 16.11 -17.37 -12.28
C ASP A 289 17.28 -16.41 -12.05
N PHE A 290 18.20 -16.79 -11.18
CA PHE A 290 19.36 -15.96 -10.81
C PHE A 290 20.34 -15.78 -11.98
N ASP A 291 20.41 -16.73 -12.91
CA ASP A 291 21.27 -16.56 -14.10
C ASP A 291 20.75 -15.44 -14.98
N SER A 292 19.45 -15.38 -15.22
CA SER A 292 18.81 -14.26 -15.94
C SER A 292 18.92 -12.96 -15.14
N LEU A 293 18.72 -12.99 -13.82
CA LEU A 293 18.83 -11.79 -12.97
C LEU A 293 20.21 -11.17 -13.06
N ASN A 294 21.26 -11.99 -12.97
CA ASN A 294 22.65 -11.53 -12.98
C ASN A 294 23.14 -11.06 -14.37
N GLN A 295 22.33 -11.21 -15.43
CA GLN A 295 22.62 -10.71 -16.79
C GLN A 295 21.95 -9.36 -17.08
N VAL A 296 21.08 -8.85 -16.21
CA VAL A 296 20.40 -7.56 -16.38
C VAL A 296 21.43 -6.44 -16.41
N LYS A 297 21.38 -5.61 -17.45
CA LYS A 297 22.30 -4.47 -17.63
C LYS A 297 21.81 -3.25 -16.85
N CYS A 298 21.95 -3.33 -15.53
CA CYS A 298 21.66 -2.25 -14.61
C CYS A 298 22.70 -2.26 -13.49
N ASP A 299 23.15 -1.08 -13.07
CA ASP A 299 24.19 -0.98 -12.05
C ASP A 299 23.63 -1.28 -10.65
N LYS A 300 22.37 -0.96 -10.40
CA LYS A 300 21.73 -1.05 -9.08
C LYS A 300 20.59 -2.07 -9.06
N ILE A 301 20.52 -2.82 -7.96
CA ILE A 301 19.33 -3.60 -7.61
C ILE A 301 18.87 -3.26 -6.19
N LEU A 302 17.56 -3.07 -6.03
CA LEU A 302 16.92 -3.04 -4.73
C LEU A 302 16.05 -4.28 -4.55
N VAL A 303 16.24 -4.99 -3.46
CA VAL A 303 15.47 -6.19 -3.11
C VAL A 303 14.49 -5.87 -2.00
N GLU A 304 13.25 -6.30 -2.19
CA GLU A 304 12.20 -6.25 -1.17
C GLU A 304 11.55 -7.63 -1.09
N PHE A 305 11.65 -8.25 0.07
CA PHE A 305 11.11 -9.59 0.29
C PHE A 305 9.59 -9.56 0.48
N LEU A 306 8.91 -10.59 -0.02
CA LEU A 306 7.47 -10.72 0.17
C LEU A 306 7.15 -10.78 1.67
N ARG A 307 6.21 -9.96 2.10
CA ARG A 307 5.52 -10.11 3.37
C ARG A 307 4.09 -10.61 3.11
N VAL A 308 3.61 -11.49 3.94
CA VAL A 308 2.29 -12.08 3.77
C VAL A 308 1.42 -11.89 5.01
N ASN A 309 0.13 -11.91 4.79
CA ASN A 309 -0.88 -12.01 5.83
C ASN A 309 -1.89 -13.10 5.43
N PRO A 310 -2.82 -13.52 6.28
CA PRO A 310 -3.78 -14.57 5.94
C PRO A 310 -4.56 -14.31 4.65
N THR A 311 -4.83 -13.05 4.32
CA THR A 311 -5.54 -12.69 3.08
C THR A 311 -4.67 -12.93 1.83
N ILE A 312 -3.38 -12.59 1.91
CA ILE A 312 -2.43 -12.83 0.80
C ILE A 312 -2.18 -14.33 0.65
N ILE A 313 -1.94 -15.05 1.74
CA ILE A 313 -1.72 -16.53 1.71
C ILE A 313 -2.90 -17.24 1.02
N ASN A 314 -4.14 -16.82 1.28
CA ASN A 314 -5.33 -17.44 0.68
C ASN A 314 -5.47 -17.19 -0.84
N ARG A 315 -4.81 -16.22 -1.42
CA ARG A 315 -4.96 -15.85 -2.83
C ARG A 315 -3.66 -15.92 -3.65
N PHE A 316 -2.55 -16.21 -3.00
CA PHE A 316 -1.24 -16.24 -3.62
C PHE A 316 -0.51 -17.54 -3.24
N PRO A 317 0.18 -18.22 -4.17
CA PRO A 317 0.68 -19.59 -3.98
C PRO A 317 1.97 -19.62 -3.13
N VAL A 318 1.86 -19.29 -1.87
CA VAL A 318 2.96 -19.36 -0.88
C VAL A 318 2.51 -20.16 0.34
N GLN A 319 3.45 -20.75 1.05
CA GLN A 319 3.19 -21.48 2.28
C GLN A 319 3.50 -20.59 3.47
N GLU A 320 2.64 -20.57 4.49
CA GLU A 320 2.88 -19.81 5.73
C GLU A 320 4.19 -20.23 6.41
N SER A 321 4.56 -21.50 6.30
CA SER A 321 5.82 -22.05 6.84
C SER A 321 7.09 -21.37 6.33
N ASP A 322 7.02 -20.73 5.14
CA ASP A 322 8.16 -20.03 4.53
C ASP A 322 8.40 -18.64 5.18
N PHE A 323 7.48 -18.21 6.06
CA PHE A 323 7.46 -16.90 6.69
C PHE A 323 7.39 -17.03 8.22
N PRO A 324 8.45 -17.51 8.90
CA PRO A 324 8.41 -17.84 10.33
C PRO A 324 8.42 -16.62 11.26
N ILE A 325 8.72 -15.42 10.77
CA ILE A 325 8.84 -14.21 11.58
C ILE A 325 7.55 -13.41 11.51
N HIS A 326 6.96 -13.08 12.65
CA HIS A 326 5.70 -12.33 12.73
C HIS A 326 5.91 -10.93 13.32
N GLU A 327 5.50 -9.90 12.59
CA GLU A 327 5.50 -8.50 13.05
C GLU A 327 4.32 -7.72 12.46
N ALA A 328 3.66 -6.92 13.28
CA ALA A 328 2.62 -5.96 12.88
C ALA A 328 1.50 -6.53 11.98
N GLY A 329 1.15 -7.81 12.18
CA GLY A 329 0.10 -8.50 11.41
C GLY A 329 0.56 -9.08 10.08
N TYR A 330 1.86 -9.08 9.81
CA TYR A 330 2.48 -9.74 8.67
C TYR A 330 3.46 -10.83 9.12
N PHE A 331 3.66 -11.78 8.23
CA PHE A 331 4.67 -12.82 8.34
C PHE A 331 5.79 -12.55 7.34
N HIS A 332 7.03 -12.75 7.75
CA HIS A 332 8.24 -12.44 6.99
C HIS A 332 9.16 -13.66 6.91
N MET A 333 9.92 -13.74 5.83
CA MET A 333 11.02 -14.69 5.65
C MET A 333 12.09 -14.44 6.72
N SER A 334 12.79 -15.50 7.17
CA SER A 334 13.90 -15.37 8.13
C SER A 334 15.07 -14.56 7.55
N LEU A 335 15.84 -13.90 8.40
CA LEU A 335 17.02 -13.13 7.99
C LEU A 335 18.05 -14.03 7.29
N GLU A 336 18.30 -15.22 7.83
CA GLU A 336 19.23 -16.20 7.26
C GLU A 336 18.85 -16.54 5.80
N ARG A 337 17.57 -16.81 5.55
CA ARG A 337 17.08 -17.10 4.20
C ARG A 337 17.22 -15.91 3.27
N LYS A 338 16.94 -14.69 3.75
CA LYS A 338 17.15 -13.46 2.99
C LYS A 338 18.62 -13.29 2.58
N LEU A 339 19.55 -13.52 3.49
CA LEU A 339 21.00 -13.45 3.23
C LEU A 339 21.46 -14.51 2.21
N GLU A 340 20.93 -15.72 2.30
CA GLU A 340 21.19 -16.78 1.32
C GLU A 340 20.73 -16.35 -0.10
N VAL A 341 19.57 -15.75 -0.21
CA VAL A 341 19.06 -15.20 -1.49
C VAL A 341 19.97 -14.11 -2.01
N LEU A 342 20.34 -13.16 -1.17
CA LEU A 342 21.19 -12.03 -1.54
C LEU A 342 22.57 -12.47 -2.02
N SER A 343 23.13 -13.56 -1.45
CA SER A 343 24.42 -14.11 -1.87
C SER A 343 24.45 -14.61 -3.32
N LYS A 344 23.28 -14.87 -3.92
CA LYS A 344 23.12 -15.31 -5.32
C LYS A 344 23.08 -14.14 -6.31
N ILE A 345 22.99 -12.90 -5.81
CA ILE A 345 22.91 -11.69 -6.65
C ILE A 345 24.32 -11.15 -6.85
N THR A 346 24.88 -11.36 -8.03
CA THR A 346 26.28 -11.04 -8.35
C THR A 346 26.43 -10.16 -9.58
N GLY A 347 25.35 -9.91 -10.34
CA GLY A 347 25.36 -9.18 -11.61
C GLY A 347 25.27 -7.65 -11.47
N PHE A 348 25.12 -7.11 -10.26
CA PHE A 348 24.95 -5.68 -10.02
C PHE A 348 26.14 -5.09 -9.26
N LYS A 349 26.45 -3.81 -9.52
CA LYS A 349 27.48 -3.08 -8.78
C LYS A 349 27.05 -2.72 -7.36
N GLU A 350 25.76 -2.44 -7.19
CA GLU A 350 25.17 -2.02 -5.93
C GLU A 350 23.91 -2.83 -5.64
N VAL A 351 23.89 -3.51 -4.50
CA VAL A 351 22.76 -4.29 -4.02
C VAL A 351 22.28 -3.66 -2.73
N THR A 352 20.97 -3.32 -2.68
CA THR A 352 20.34 -2.77 -1.49
C THR A 352 19.09 -3.54 -1.11
N VAL A 353 18.70 -3.45 0.15
CA VAL A 353 17.50 -4.08 0.69
C VAL A 353 16.62 -3.04 1.38
N CYS A 354 15.34 -3.04 1.00
CA CYS A 354 14.27 -2.35 1.73
C CYS A 354 13.45 -3.40 2.47
N ASP A 355 13.41 -3.34 3.79
CA ASP A 355 12.73 -4.33 4.62
C ASP A 355 11.74 -3.69 5.59
N ASP A 356 10.61 -4.36 5.81
CA ASP A 356 9.56 -3.89 6.70
C ASP A 356 9.70 -4.43 8.13
N ASN A 357 10.30 -5.61 8.30
CA ASN A 357 10.56 -6.17 9.62
C ASN A 357 11.60 -5.32 10.33
N SER A 358 11.36 -4.95 11.58
CA SER A 358 12.19 -3.97 12.30
C SER A 358 13.61 -4.45 12.54
N GLU A 359 13.78 -5.70 12.97
CA GLU A 359 15.09 -6.30 13.22
C GLU A 359 15.89 -6.46 11.91
N HIS A 360 15.24 -6.93 10.84
CA HIS A 360 15.90 -7.09 9.55
C HIS A 360 16.24 -5.73 8.92
N TYR A 361 15.39 -4.72 9.07
CA TYR A 361 15.68 -3.36 8.62
C TYR A 361 16.95 -2.82 9.28
N GLU A 362 17.07 -2.96 10.61
CA GLU A 362 18.25 -2.53 11.35
C GLU A 362 19.50 -3.29 10.87
N TYR A 363 19.40 -4.60 10.69
CA TYR A 363 20.50 -5.40 10.17
C TYR A 363 20.96 -4.92 8.78
N PHE A 364 20.02 -4.75 7.83
CA PHE A 364 20.38 -4.32 6.47
C PHE A 364 20.90 -2.89 6.43
N ARG A 365 20.37 -2.00 7.24
CA ARG A 365 20.87 -0.62 7.39
C ARG A 365 22.34 -0.60 7.88
N ASP A 366 22.64 -1.39 8.90
CA ASP A 366 23.91 -1.29 9.62
C ASP A 366 25.01 -2.17 9.02
N HIS A 367 24.66 -3.24 8.29
CA HIS A 367 25.61 -4.26 7.87
C HIS A 367 25.59 -4.59 6.37
N PHE A 368 24.60 -4.15 5.62
CA PHE A 368 24.44 -4.57 4.23
C PHE A 368 24.33 -3.40 3.23
N ASN A 369 23.43 -2.45 3.46
CA ASN A 369 23.20 -1.36 2.52
C ASN A 369 24.41 -0.41 2.47
N PRO A 370 24.87 -0.01 1.25
CA PRO A 370 26.03 0.88 1.09
C PRO A 370 25.83 2.24 1.79
N ASN A 371 24.58 2.73 1.80
CA ASN A 371 24.20 3.94 2.49
C ASN A 371 23.18 3.62 3.60
N PRO A 372 23.56 3.68 4.89
CA PRO A 372 22.63 3.40 5.99
C PRO A 372 21.46 4.40 6.08
N ASN A 373 21.60 5.57 5.47
CA ASN A 373 20.58 6.62 5.47
C ASN A 373 19.74 6.65 4.19
N ASP A 374 19.91 5.69 3.28
CA ASP A 374 19.13 5.60 2.04
C ASP A 374 19.13 4.19 1.46
N CYS A 375 18.15 3.37 1.81
CA CYS A 375 18.01 2.02 1.23
C CYS A 375 17.67 2.04 -0.27
N CYS A 376 17.17 3.16 -0.81
CA CYS A 376 16.94 3.33 -2.24
C CYS A 376 18.21 3.66 -3.00
N ASN A 377 19.25 4.10 -2.28
CA ASN A 377 20.58 4.44 -2.80
C ASN A 377 20.49 5.36 -4.04
N LEU A 378 19.76 6.47 -3.90
CA LEU A 378 19.54 7.42 -4.99
C LEU A 378 20.81 8.20 -5.28
N ARG A 379 21.08 8.44 -6.58
CA ARG A 379 22.17 9.30 -7.03
C ARG A 379 21.78 10.78 -6.85
N ILE A 380 22.11 11.36 -5.71
CA ILE A 380 21.88 12.79 -5.46
C ILE A 380 22.99 13.60 -6.13
N ILE A 381 22.63 14.41 -7.10
CA ILE A 381 23.55 15.36 -7.74
C ILE A 381 23.50 16.65 -6.92
N THR A 382 24.49 16.85 -6.06
CA THR A 382 24.70 18.15 -5.40
C THR A 382 25.39 19.10 -6.38
N GLU A 383 24.80 20.29 -6.59
CA GLU A 383 25.43 21.37 -7.38
C GLU A 383 26.67 21.93 -6.68
#